data_9ed01579f5c3b752587a9afc55c4e19a
#
_entry.id   9ed01579f5c3b752587a9afc55c4e19a
#
_cell.length_a   1.000
_cell.length_b   1.000
_cell.length_c   1.000
_cell.angle_alpha   90.00
_cell.angle_beta   90.00
_cell.angle_gamma   90.00
#
_symmetry.space_group_name_H-M   'P 1'
#
loop_
_entity.id
_entity.type
_entity.pdbx_description
1 polymer ?
#
loop_
_entity_poly.entity_id
_entity_poly.type
_entity_poly.pdbx_seq_one_letter_code
_entity_poly.pdbx_strand_id
1 'polypeptide(L)'
;LRCLIAPSLWPWAVGALVINHAIITTAGLLPRTTLLGPNLNRLPDDAIARREVAITIDDGPDPDVTPQVLDLLDATNAKATFFCIGWRARENPALCKEIVARGHRVENHGDSHSKVFAFFGPGRMKADIAAAQATFTDITGQTPRYFRATAGLRNPFLDAVLHGLGLKLASWTRRPYDTRCGEPETVLQRL
;
A
#
# COMPACT_ATOMS: atom_id res chain seq x y z
N LEU A 1 -21.09 -28.09 -14.49
CA LEU A 1 -22.12 -28.90 -15.18
C LEU A 1 -22.00 -30.39 -14.82
N ARG A 2 -20.80 -31.02 -14.89
CA ARG A 2 -20.63 -32.45 -14.55
C ARG A 2 -21.04 -32.82 -13.14
N CYS A 3 -20.84 -31.94 -12.14
CA CYS A 3 -21.26 -32.20 -10.76
C CYS A 3 -22.77 -32.29 -10.56
N LEU A 4 -23.58 -31.62 -11.39
CA LEU A 4 -25.06 -31.72 -11.37
C LEU A 4 -25.54 -33.07 -11.90
N ILE A 5 -24.76 -33.72 -12.76
CA ILE A 5 -25.09 -35.00 -13.40
C ILE A 5 -24.50 -36.20 -12.64
N ALA A 6 -23.44 -35.98 -11.85
CA ALA A 6 -22.74 -37.01 -11.09
C ALA A 6 -22.63 -36.63 -9.60
N PRO A 7 -23.62 -36.99 -8.76
CA PRO A 7 -23.64 -36.63 -7.33
C PRO A 7 -22.38 -37.06 -6.54
N SER A 8 -21.72 -38.13 -6.96
CA SER A 8 -20.45 -38.59 -6.34
C SER A 8 -19.27 -37.61 -6.45
N LEU A 9 -19.35 -36.62 -7.36
CA LEU A 9 -18.31 -35.60 -7.53
C LEU A 9 -18.48 -34.39 -6.61
N TRP A 10 -19.61 -34.24 -5.90
CA TRP A 10 -19.86 -33.13 -5.01
C TRP A 10 -18.79 -32.92 -3.93
N PRO A 11 -18.30 -33.95 -3.23
CA PRO A 11 -17.25 -33.75 -2.22
C PRO A 11 -15.97 -33.14 -2.82
N TRP A 12 -15.61 -33.56 -4.03
CA TRP A 12 -14.43 -33.03 -4.74
C TRP A 12 -14.62 -31.59 -5.18
N ALA A 13 -15.84 -31.24 -5.64
CA ALA A 13 -16.16 -29.85 -6.02
C ALA A 13 -16.12 -28.91 -4.81
N VAL A 14 -16.68 -29.34 -3.68
CA VAL A 14 -16.62 -28.58 -2.42
C VAL A 14 -15.17 -28.47 -1.93
N GLY A 15 -14.41 -29.56 -1.95
CA GLY A 15 -12.99 -29.56 -1.59
C GLY A 15 -12.19 -28.56 -2.44
N ALA A 16 -12.37 -28.57 -3.75
CA ALA A 16 -11.71 -27.63 -4.66
C ALA A 16 -12.10 -26.17 -4.37
N LEU A 17 -13.38 -25.90 -4.07
CA LEU A 17 -13.85 -24.58 -3.70
C LEU A 17 -13.20 -24.07 -2.41
N VAL A 18 -13.15 -24.92 -1.39
CA VAL A 18 -12.51 -24.58 -0.09
C VAL A 18 -11.02 -24.30 -0.28
N ILE A 19 -10.33 -25.15 -1.03
CA ILE A 19 -8.89 -24.97 -1.31
C ILE A 19 -8.66 -23.66 -2.06
N ASN A 20 -9.46 -23.38 -3.10
CA ASN A 20 -9.36 -22.13 -3.84
C ASN A 20 -9.55 -20.90 -2.95
N HIS A 21 -10.56 -20.90 -2.08
CA HIS A 21 -10.78 -19.81 -1.14
C HIS A 21 -9.64 -19.67 -0.12
N ALA A 22 -9.11 -20.77 0.37
CA ALA A 22 -7.96 -20.77 1.27
C ALA A 22 -6.72 -20.15 0.60
N ILE A 23 -6.44 -20.51 -0.66
CA ILE A 23 -5.32 -19.94 -1.43
C ILE A 23 -5.49 -18.43 -1.62
N ILE A 24 -6.66 -17.99 -2.08
CA ILE A 24 -6.95 -16.57 -2.33
C ILE A 24 -6.87 -15.77 -1.02
N THR A 25 -7.46 -16.27 0.06
CA THR A 25 -7.43 -15.62 1.37
C THR A 25 -6.00 -15.50 1.89
N THR A 26 -5.25 -16.60 1.86
CA THR A 26 -3.85 -16.62 2.28
C THR A 26 -3.02 -15.63 1.47
N ALA A 27 -3.20 -15.61 0.14
CA ALA A 27 -2.53 -14.64 -0.72
C ALA A 27 -2.89 -13.20 -0.34
N GLY A 28 -4.16 -12.92 -0.01
CA GLY A 28 -4.61 -11.58 0.43
C GLY A 28 -4.02 -11.13 1.78
N LEU A 29 -3.69 -12.08 2.65
CA LEU A 29 -3.06 -11.84 3.96
C LEU A 29 -1.54 -11.69 3.88
N LEU A 30 -0.92 -12.01 2.74
CA LEU A 30 0.52 -11.92 2.54
C LEU A 30 0.88 -10.64 1.76
N PRO A 31 1.34 -9.56 2.42
CA PRO A 31 1.54 -8.25 1.78
C PRO A 31 2.49 -8.24 0.58
N ARG A 32 3.44 -9.17 0.53
CA ARG A 32 4.48 -9.24 -0.50
C ARG A 32 4.20 -10.23 -1.63
N THR A 33 3.08 -10.94 -1.59
CA THR A 33 2.74 -11.90 -2.65
C THR A 33 2.53 -11.20 -4.00
N THR A 34 2.76 -11.91 -5.08
CA THR A 34 2.39 -11.52 -6.45
C THR A 34 1.27 -12.37 -7.03
N LEU A 35 0.73 -13.31 -6.23
CA LEU A 35 -0.31 -14.24 -6.70
C LEU A 35 -1.63 -13.53 -7.09
N LEU A 36 -1.93 -12.39 -6.46
CA LEU A 36 -3.13 -11.59 -6.74
C LEU A 36 -2.83 -10.37 -7.64
N GLY A 37 -1.79 -10.44 -8.46
CA GLY A 37 -1.38 -9.39 -9.38
C GLY A 37 0.01 -8.79 -9.05
N PRO A 38 0.54 -7.94 -9.94
CA PRO A 38 1.82 -7.28 -9.79
C PRO A 38 1.93 -6.53 -8.46
N ASN A 39 3.12 -6.57 -7.85
CA ASN A 39 3.38 -5.92 -6.57
C ASN A 39 4.86 -5.51 -6.50
N LEU A 40 5.10 -4.22 -6.45
CA LEU A 40 6.45 -3.68 -6.25
C LEU A 40 6.83 -3.85 -4.77
N ASN A 41 7.60 -4.88 -4.47
CA ASN A 41 8.04 -5.22 -3.11
C ASN A 41 9.56 -5.20 -2.94
N ARG A 42 10.31 -4.88 -4.00
CA ARG A 42 11.77 -4.72 -4.02
C ARG A 42 12.17 -3.75 -5.12
N LEU A 43 13.32 -3.12 -4.97
CA LEU A 43 13.92 -2.32 -6.02
C LEU A 43 14.38 -3.18 -7.20
N PRO A 44 14.50 -2.60 -8.41
CA PRO A 44 15.13 -3.26 -9.55
C PRO A 44 16.57 -3.71 -9.25
N ASP A 45 17.02 -4.74 -9.95
CA ASP A 45 18.33 -5.35 -9.69
C ASP A 45 19.51 -4.38 -9.93
N ASP A 46 19.37 -3.43 -10.84
CA ASP A 46 20.36 -2.37 -11.08
C ASP A 46 20.47 -1.39 -9.91
N ALA A 47 19.35 -1.03 -9.26
CA ALA A 47 19.36 -0.22 -8.05
C ALA A 47 19.97 -0.97 -6.87
N ILE A 48 19.69 -2.27 -6.75
CA ILE A 48 20.30 -3.15 -5.72
C ILE A 48 21.81 -3.23 -5.94
N ALA A 49 22.27 -3.36 -7.20
CA ALA A 49 23.69 -3.37 -7.53
C ALA A 49 24.40 -2.06 -7.14
N ARG A 50 23.70 -0.92 -7.22
CA ARG A 50 24.19 0.38 -6.73
C ARG A 50 24.04 0.57 -5.22
N ARG A 51 23.53 -0.43 -4.49
CA ARG A 51 23.26 -0.39 -3.04
C ARG A 51 22.25 0.70 -2.65
N GLU A 52 21.29 0.98 -3.52
CA GLU A 52 20.22 1.93 -3.25
C GLU A 52 19.19 1.35 -2.29
N VAL A 53 18.64 2.20 -1.44
CA VAL A 53 17.54 1.89 -0.51
C VAL A 53 16.39 2.85 -0.77
N ALA A 54 15.16 2.34 -0.84
CA ALA A 54 13.96 3.15 -0.91
C ALA A 54 13.36 3.28 0.51
N ILE A 55 13.38 4.49 1.05
CA ILE A 55 12.69 4.82 2.29
C ILE A 55 11.23 5.11 1.97
N THR A 56 10.31 4.42 2.66
CA THR A 56 8.87 4.66 2.53
C THR A 56 8.23 4.83 3.90
N ILE A 57 7.32 5.80 4.01
CA ILE A 57 6.68 6.21 5.25
C ILE A 57 5.17 6.20 5.00
N ASP A 58 4.44 5.50 5.85
CA ASP A 58 2.98 5.34 5.72
C ASP A 58 2.24 6.26 6.70
N ASP A 59 0.92 6.37 6.52
CA ASP A 59 -0.05 6.97 7.44
C ASP A 59 0.02 8.50 7.60
N GLY A 60 0.94 9.20 6.92
CA GLY A 60 1.01 10.68 6.92
C GLY A 60 -0.10 11.35 6.08
N PRO A 61 -0.06 12.70 6.02
CA PRO A 61 0.75 13.58 6.83
C PRO A 61 0.24 13.67 8.27
N ASP A 62 1.16 13.80 9.20
CA ASP A 62 0.87 13.98 10.62
C ASP A 62 1.55 15.29 11.08
N PRO A 63 0.80 16.24 11.70
CA PRO A 63 1.34 17.57 12.01
C PRO A 63 2.46 17.56 13.04
N ASP A 64 2.51 16.56 13.91
CA ASP A 64 3.53 16.47 14.95
C ASP A 64 4.77 15.68 14.47
N VAL A 65 4.56 14.63 13.66
CA VAL A 65 5.62 13.70 13.29
C VAL A 65 6.25 14.05 11.94
N THR A 66 5.45 14.41 10.94
CA THR A 66 5.96 14.61 9.56
C THR A 66 7.02 15.70 9.47
N PRO A 67 6.91 16.88 10.15
CA PRO A 67 7.98 17.90 10.12
C PRO A 67 9.30 17.39 10.66
N GLN A 68 9.28 16.66 11.77
CA GLN A 68 10.50 16.10 12.39
C GLN A 68 11.17 15.07 11.45
N VAL A 69 10.38 14.25 10.78
CA VAL A 69 10.88 13.28 9.79
C VAL A 69 11.50 13.99 8.59
N LEU A 70 10.88 15.06 8.10
CA LEU A 70 11.41 15.86 7.00
C LEU A 70 12.75 16.51 7.37
N ASP A 71 12.88 17.03 8.58
CA ASP A 71 14.14 17.62 9.08
C ASP A 71 15.26 16.57 9.17
N LEU A 72 14.95 15.36 9.63
CA LEU A 72 15.91 14.24 9.66
C LEU A 72 16.35 13.80 8.25
N LEU A 73 15.41 13.74 7.32
CA LEU A 73 15.71 13.40 5.92
C LEU A 73 16.61 14.47 5.27
N ASP A 74 16.35 15.74 5.53
CA ASP A 74 17.16 16.83 5.01
C ASP A 74 18.57 16.83 5.64
N ALA A 75 18.69 16.61 6.95
CA ALA A 75 19.97 16.51 7.64
C ALA A 75 20.88 15.39 7.11
N THR A 76 20.28 14.33 6.58
CA THR A 76 20.99 13.20 5.97
C THR A 76 21.04 13.24 4.44
N ASN A 77 20.52 14.29 3.82
CA ASN A 77 20.35 14.42 2.37
C ASN A 77 19.62 13.17 1.75
N ALA A 78 18.73 12.55 2.51
CA ALA A 78 17.96 11.41 2.08
C ALA A 78 16.61 11.84 1.48
N LYS A 79 16.08 11.06 0.55
CA LYS A 79 14.73 11.26 0.01
C LYS A 79 13.86 10.07 0.31
N ALA A 80 12.56 10.33 0.53
CA ALA A 80 11.58 9.31 0.89
C ALA A 80 10.31 9.42 0.05
N THR A 81 9.54 8.35 0.05
CA THR A 81 8.18 8.29 -0.49
C THR A 81 7.19 8.18 0.66
N PHE A 82 6.28 9.13 0.76
CA PHE A 82 5.23 9.17 1.77
C PHE A 82 3.94 8.62 1.16
N PHE A 83 3.47 7.49 1.65
CA PHE A 83 2.14 6.97 1.34
C PHE A 83 1.15 7.63 2.29
N CYS A 84 0.53 8.70 1.81
CA CYS A 84 -0.34 9.55 2.61
C CYS A 84 -1.81 9.10 2.56
N ILE A 85 -2.54 9.43 3.61
CA ILE A 85 -3.98 9.20 3.74
C ILE A 85 -4.74 10.44 3.25
N GLY A 86 -5.74 10.25 2.38
CA GLY A 86 -6.44 11.37 1.74
C GLY A 86 -7.11 12.31 2.72
N TRP A 87 -7.83 11.80 3.74
CA TRP A 87 -8.49 12.67 4.73
C TRP A 87 -7.46 13.48 5.56
N ARG A 88 -6.31 12.89 5.93
CA ARG A 88 -5.23 13.61 6.63
C ARG A 88 -4.60 14.71 5.78
N ALA A 89 -4.46 14.45 4.48
CA ALA A 89 -3.95 15.43 3.54
C ALA A 89 -4.90 16.63 3.41
N ARG A 90 -6.22 16.42 3.41
CA ARG A 90 -7.21 17.51 3.42
C ARG A 90 -7.16 18.35 4.70
N GLU A 91 -6.90 17.72 5.84
CA GLU A 91 -6.72 18.45 7.11
C GLU A 91 -5.39 19.21 7.17
N ASN A 92 -4.35 18.72 6.49
CA ASN A 92 -3.01 19.28 6.54
C ASN A 92 -2.43 19.52 5.13
N PRO A 93 -3.08 20.33 4.27
CA PRO A 93 -2.67 20.50 2.87
C PRO A 93 -1.32 21.20 2.72
N ALA A 94 -0.97 22.09 3.63
CA ALA A 94 0.32 22.78 3.64
C ALA A 94 1.47 21.77 3.84
N LEU A 95 1.28 20.78 4.71
CA LEU A 95 2.27 19.77 5.01
C LEU A 95 2.49 18.80 3.84
N CYS A 96 1.42 18.44 3.09
CA CYS A 96 1.57 17.70 1.84
C CYS A 96 2.38 18.47 0.79
N LYS A 97 2.16 19.79 0.67
CA LYS A 97 2.96 20.64 -0.23
C LYS A 97 4.42 20.70 0.21
N GLU A 98 4.67 20.79 1.51
CA GLU A 98 6.02 20.81 2.09
C GLU A 98 6.79 19.51 1.79
N ILE A 99 6.15 18.34 1.95
CA ILE A 99 6.75 17.06 1.57
C ILE A 99 7.29 17.11 0.12
N VAL A 100 6.47 17.60 -0.81
CA VAL A 100 6.87 17.70 -2.23
C VAL A 100 7.92 18.79 -2.45
N ALA A 101 7.80 19.96 -1.81
CA ALA A 101 8.74 21.07 -1.92
C ALA A 101 10.15 20.70 -1.45
N ARG A 102 10.25 19.84 -0.43
CA ARG A 102 11.53 19.29 0.07
C ARG A 102 12.06 18.12 -0.80
N GLY A 103 11.43 17.84 -1.96
CA GLY A 103 11.90 16.85 -2.95
C GLY A 103 11.54 15.41 -2.64
N HIS A 104 10.61 15.18 -1.74
CA HIS A 104 10.04 13.87 -1.46
C HIS A 104 8.82 13.59 -2.37
N ARG A 105 8.28 12.38 -2.32
CA ARG A 105 7.09 12.02 -3.09
C ARG A 105 5.92 11.74 -2.17
N VAL A 106 4.73 12.20 -2.60
CA VAL A 106 3.45 11.80 -2.01
C VAL A 106 2.81 10.75 -2.90
N GLU A 107 2.49 9.61 -2.32
CA GLU A 107 1.84 8.49 -2.98
C GLU A 107 0.57 8.08 -2.21
N ASN A 108 -0.27 7.23 -2.78
CA ASN A 108 -1.63 6.98 -2.31
C ASN A 108 -1.71 5.84 -1.27
N HIS A 109 -2.26 6.14 -0.07
CA HIS A 109 -2.56 5.16 0.97
C HIS A 109 -4.07 5.01 1.25
N GLY A 110 -4.91 5.34 0.26
CA GLY A 110 -6.37 5.39 0.39
C GLY A 110 -6.87 6.69 1.02
N ASP A 111 -8.17 6.90 0.92
CA ASP A 111 -8.81 8.08 1.48
C ASP A 111 -9.19 7.88 2.94
N SER A 112 -9.88 6.79 3.23
CA SER A 112 -10.42 6.48 4.56
C SER A 112 -9.46 5.75 5.48
N HIS A 113 -8.41 5.12 4.94
CA HIS A 113 -7.52 4.20 5.69
C HIS A 113 -8.29 3.17 6.52
N SER A 114 -9.33 2.59 5.94
CA SER A 114 -10.22 1.67 6.63
C SER A 114 -9.52 0.36 7.02
N LYS A 115 -9.64 -0.05 8.28
CA LYS A 115 -9.12 -1.34 8.78
C LYS A 115 -9.74 -2.56 8.08
N VAL A 116 -10.89 -2.37 7.44
CA VAL A 116 -11.59 -3.40 6.68
C VAL A 116 -11.46 -3.21 5.16
N PHE A 117 -10.47 -2.45 4.71
CA PHE A 117 -10.24 -2.17 3.28
C PHE A 117 -10.18 -3.44 2.42
N ALA A 118 -9.52 -4.50 2.90
CA ALA A 118 -9.43 -5.78 2.19
C ALA A 118 -10.78 -6.50 1.97
N PHE A 119 -11.84 -6.07 2.64
CA PHE A 119 -13.21 -6.58 2.46
C PHE A 119 -14.07 -5.68 1.57
N PHE A 120 -13.53 -4.57 1.03
CA PHE A 120 -14.28 -3.73 0.11
C PHE A 120 -14.55 -4.44 -1.20
N GLY A 121 -15.76 -4.27 -1.72
CA GLY A 121 -16.04 -4.60 -3.12
C GLY A 121 -15.38 -3.61 -4.07
N PRO A 122 -15.27 -3.94 -5.37
CA PRO A 122 -14.50 -3.15 -6.34
C PRO A 122 -14.96 -1.69 -6.46
N GLY A 123 -16.27 -1.43 -6.40
CA GLY A 123 -16.82 -0.07 -6.47
C GLY A 123 -16.39 0.81 -5.29
N ARG A 124 -16.50 0.30 -4.06
CA ARG A 124 -16.08 1.03 -2.85
C ARG A 124 -14.57 1.23 -2.82
N MET A 125 -13.81 0.20 -3.20
CA MET A 125 -12.36 0.27 -3.28
C MET A 125 -11.91 1.33 -4.28
N LYS A 126 -12.51 1.35 -5.48
CA LYS A 126 -12.24 2.36 -6.51
C LYS A 126 -12.56 3.77 -6.02
N ALA A 127 -13.70 3.96 -5.36
CA ALA A 127 -14.11 5.27 -4.84
C ALA A 127 -13.14 5.79 -3.79
N ASP A 128 -12.72 4.96 -2.83
CA ASP A 128 -11.77 5.31 -1.77
C ASP A 128 -10.40 5.72 -2.35
N ILE A 129 -9.85 4.91 -3.26
CA ILE A 129 -8.55 5.19 -3.88
C ILE A 129 -8.62 6.42 -4.77
N ALA A 130 -9.67 6.59 -5.56
CA ALA A 130 -9.83 7.73 -6.47
C ALA A 130 -10.03 9.05 -5.72
N ALA A 131 -10.74 9.05 -4.58
CA ALA A 131 -10.88 10.24 -3.73
C ALA A 131 -9.53 10.73 -3.20
N ALA A 132 -8.69 9.82 -2.71
CA ALA A 132 -7.33 10.14 -2.28
C ALA A 132 -6.48 10.65 -3.45
N GLN A 133 -6.60 10.01 -4.62
CA GLN A 133 -5.88 10.40 -5.84
C GLN A 133 -6.16 11.86 -6.24
N ALA A 134 -7.45 12.22 -6.27
CA ALA A 134 -7.88 13.59 -6.56
C ALA A 134 -7.33 14.56 -5.51
N THR A 135 -7.47 14.24 -4.22
CA THR A 135 -6.97 15.07 -3.12
C THR A 135 -5.48 15.37 -3.27
N PHE A 136 -4.64 14.37 -3.53
CA PHE A 136 -3.20 14.60 -3.66
C PHE A 136 -2.86 15.38 -4.91
N THR A 137 -3.52 15.12 -6.02
CA THR A 137 -3.31 15.87 -7.27
C THR A 137 -3.68 17.34 -7.09
N ASP A 138 -4.81 17.63 -6.44
CA ASP A 138 -5.27 19.01 -6.20
C ASP A 138 -4.34 19.77 -5.24
N ILE A 139 -3.86 19.11 -4.19
CA ILE A 139 -3.00 19.76 -3.20
C ILE A 139 -1.58 19.97 -3.73
N THR A 140 -0.99 18.95 -4.37
CA THR A 140 0.45 18.93 -4.69
C THR A 140 0.77 19.26 -6.14
N GLY A 141 -0.22 19.25 -7.03
CA GLY A 141 -0.03 19.34 -8.48
C GLY A 141 0.61 18.07 -9.09
N GLN A 142 0.85 17.02 -8.29
CA GLN A 142 1.45 15.77 -8.73
C GLN A 142 0.46 14.61 -8.53
N THR A 143 0.26 13.84 -9.58
CA THR A 143 -0.60 12.65 -9.50
C THR A 143 0.19 11.46 -8.97
N PRO A 144 -0.22 10.81 -7.86
CA PRO A 144 0.39 9.59 -7.36
C PRO A 144 0.43 8.49 -8.42
N ARG A 145 1.50 7.71 -8.43
CA ARG A 145 1.69 6.57 -9.34
C ARG A 145 1.61 5.23 -8.65
N TYR A 146 1.74 5.23 -7.34
CA TYR A 146 1.72 4.04 -6.52
C TYR A 146 0.61 4.10 -5.48
N PHE A 147 0.08 2.94 -5.18
CA PHE A 147 -0.87 2.72 -4.09
C PHE A 147 -0.29 1.70 -3.10
N ARG A 148 -0.48 1.92 -1.82
CA ARG A 148 -0.20 0.94 -0.77
C ARG A 148 -1.47 0.63 -0.01
N ALA A 149 -1.80 -0.66 0.10
CA ALA A 149 -3.00 -1.08 0.82
C ALA A 149 -2.82 -0.97 2.34
N THR A 150 -3.87 -0.59 3.05
CA THR A 150 -3.91 -0.56 4.52
C THR A 150 -3.42 -1.88 5.10
N ALA A 151 -2.42 -1.83 5.98
CA ALA A 151 -1.73 -2.99 6.56
C ALA A 151 -1.12 -3.97 5.52
N GLY A 152 -1.10 -3.60 4.24
CA GLY A 152 -0.68 -4.46 3.13
C GLY A 152 -1.69 -5.54 2.74
N LEU A 153 -2.89 -5.52 3.33
CA LEU A 153 -3.93 -6.52 3.08
C LEU A 153 -4.74 -6.19 1.82
N ARG A 154 -5.04 -7.21 1.03
CA ARG A 154 -5.74 -7.03 -0.25
C ARG A 154 -6.65 -8.20 -0.58
N ASN A 155 -7.54 -7.98 -1.53
CA ASN A 155 -8.38 -9.01 -2.13
C ASN A 155 -8.14 -9.07 -3.66
N PRO A 156 -8.72 -10.05 -4.38
CA PRO A 156 -8.49 -10.21 -5.82
C PRO A 156 -8.94 -9.06 -6.70
N PHE A 157 -9.80 -8.14 -6.20
CA PHE A 157 -10.31 -7.02 -7.01
C PHE A 157 -9.31 -5.86 -7.09
N LEU A 158 -8.35 -5.77 -6.16
CA LEU A 158 -7.48 -4.61 -6.05
C LEU A 158 -6.66 -4.36 -7.31
N ASP A 159 -6.09 -5.41 -7.91
CA ASP A 159 -5.24 -5.27 -9.10
C ASP A 159 -6.01 -4.64 -10.28
N ALA A 160 -7.22 -5.14 -10.57
CA ALA A 160 -8.07 -4.59 -11.62
C ALA A 160 -8.48 -3.13 -11.34
N VAL A 161 -8.76 -2.80 -10.07
CA VAL A 161 -9.10 -1.43 -9.64
C VAL A 161 -7.91 -0.50 -9.86
N LEU A 162 -6.72 -0.89 -9.43
CA LEU A 162 -5.50 -0.09 -9.59
C LEU A 162 -5.16 0.11 -11.07
N HIS A 163 -5.26 -0.94 -11.89
CA HIS A 163 -5.06 -0.84 -13.33
C HIS A 163 -6.01 0.20 -13.96
N GLY A 164 -7.30 0.16 -13.59
CA GLY A 164 -8.30 1.13 -14.06
C GLY A 164 -8.09 2.57 -13.59
N LEU A 165 -7.27 2.78 -12.56
CA LEU A 165 -6.88 4.10 -12.03
C LEU A 165 -5.47 4.51 -12.45
N GLY A 166 -4.76 3.71 -13.26
CA GLY A 166 -3.37 3.98 -13.66
C GLY A 166 -2.35 3.88 -12.53
N LEU A 167 -2.68 3.16 -11.45
CA LEU A 167 -1.84 2.98 -10.27
C LEU A 167 -1.15 1.61 -10.27
N LYS A 168 0.01 1.55 -9.60
CA LYS A 168 0.73 0.30 -9.32
C LYS A 168 0.71 0.01 -7.83
N LEU A 169 0.53 -1.26 -7.46
CA LEU A 169 0.65 -1.67 -6.06
C LEU A 169 2.11 -1.62 -5.63
N ALA A 170 2.38 -1.01 -4.47
CA ALA A 170 3.68 -1.05 -3.82
C ALA A 170 3.54 -1.55 -2.37
N SER A 171 4.32 -2.56 -2.02
CA SER A 171 4.48 -3.01 -0.64
C SER A 171 5.90 -2.70 -0.15
N TRP A 172 6.53 -3.58 0.60
CA TRP A 172 7.86 -3.37 1.20
C TRP A 172 8.68 -4.65 1.12
N THR A 173 9.98 -4.50 1.09
CA THR A 173 10.93 -5.62 1.28
C THR A 173 11.07 -5.95 2.76
N ARG A 174 11.25 -4.92 3.60
CA ARG A 174 11.37 -4.97 5.06
C ARG A 174 10.33 -4.08 5.70
N ARG A 175 9.81 -4.48 6.86
CA ARG A 175 8.90 -3.69 7.70
C ARG A 175 9.32 -3.84 9.16
N PRO A 176 9.65 -2.74 9.82
CA PRO A 176 10.19 -2.79 11.20
C PRO A 176 9.13 -3.04 12.27
N TYR A 177 7.82 -2.90 11.93
CA TYR A 177 6.71 -2.96 12.90
C TYR A 177 6.84 -1.92 14.02
N ASP A 178 7.34 -0.75 13.69
CA ASP A 178 7.51 0.43 14.53
C ASP A 178 6.22 0.84 15.25
N THR A 179 5.06 0.70 14.61
CA THR A 179 3.74 0.94 15.22
C THR A 179 3.42 0.01 16.41
N ARG A 180 4.19 -1.06 16.62
CA ARG A 180 4.03 -2.03 17.73
C ARG A 180 5.22 -2.06 18.68
N CYS A 181 6.32 -1.45 18.30
CA CYS A 181 7.56 -1.48 19.06
C CYS A 181 8.22 -0.10 18.96
N GLY A 182 8.22 0.63 20.06
CA GLY A 182 8.86 1.97 20.15
C GLY A 182 10.35 1.94 20.44
N GLU A 183 10.96 0.74 20.62
CA GLU A 183 12.39 0.62 20.90
C GLU A 183 13.22 0.75 19.62
N PRO A 184 14.00 1.83 19.43
CA PRO A 184 14.74 2.11 18.20
C PRO A 184 15.66 0.97 17.77
N GLU A 185 16.38 0.35 18.70
CA GLU A 185 17.30 -0.76 18.41
C GLU A 185 16.57 -1.96 17.81
N THR A 186 15.39 -2.30 18.34
CA THR A 186 14.56 -3.40 17.82
C THR A 186 14.01 -3.08 16.44
N VAL A 187 13.65 -1.82 16.19
CA VAL A 187 13.17 -1.34 14.88
C VAL A 187 14.29 -1.46 13.85
N LEU A 188 15.50 -0.98 14.17
CA LEU A 188 16.67 -1.06 13.29
C LEU A 188 17.07 -2.49 12.95
N GLN A 189 17.03 -3.42 13.92
CA GLN A 189 17.36 -4.83 13.68
C GLN A 189 16.41 -5.53 12.70
N ARG A 190 15.21 -5.00 12.48
CA ARG A 190 14.21 -5.56 11.56
C ARG A 190 14.31 -5.00 10.13
N LEU A 191 15.06 -3.96 9.93
CA LEU A 191 15.33 -3.35 8.63
C LEU A 191 16.50 -4.05 7.92
#